data_652835dbaa1b2907788ebdfb800dc216
#
_entry.id   652835dbaa1b2907788ebdfb800dc216
#
_cell.length_a   1.000
_cell.length_b   1.000
_cell.length_c   1.000
_cell.angle_alpha   90.00
_cell.angle_beta   90.00
_cell.angle_gamma   90.00
#
_symmetry.space_group_name_H-M   'P 1'
#
loop_
_entity.id
_entity.type
_entity.pdbx_description
1 polymer ?
#
loop_
_entity_poly.entity_id
_entity_poly.type
_entity_poly.pdbx_seq_one_letter_code
_entity_poly.pdbx_strand_id
1 'polypeptide(L)'
;MFPFYDISGRVIAFSGRIVTPNDNAGKYVNTGETPIFRKGQHIFGLYQAKKAIARAGFAYLVEGQFDVITLHRYGVENVIGGSGTAFTDDQIRLILRFTQSVVMIYDADDAGMKAAVKNCELLLKAGISVRCVRLPKGYDPDSYGRLCKEELKQKLFDITETFPKALKRM
;
A
#
# COMPACT_ATOMS: atom_id res chain seq x y z
N MET A 1 -1.22 -15.24 9.66
CA MET A 1 -0.32 -14.20 10.24
C MET A 1 0.67 -13.75 9.20
N PHE A 2 1.04 -12.46 9.22
CA PHE A 2 1.94 -11.82 8.28
C PHE A 2 3.10 -11.19 9.04
N PRO A 3 4.36 -11.55 8.75
CA PRO A 3 5.51 -10.92 9.40
C PRO A 3 5.76 -9.53 8.83
N PHE A 4 6.06 -8.57 9.71
CA PHE A 4 6.67 -7.30 9.35
C PHE A 4 8.19 -7.44 9.35
N TYR A 5 8.82 -6.91 8.32
CA TYR A 5 10.27 -6.90 8.18
C TYR A 5 10.80 -5.47 8.30
N ASP A 6 11.96 -5.33 8.95
CA ASP A 6 12.76 -4.12 8.79
C ASP A 6 13.41 -4.09 7.38
N ILE A 7 14.06 -2.98 7.04
CA ILE A 7 14.72 -2.83 5.72
C ILE A 7 15.89 -3.80 5.50
N SER A 8 16.38 -4.46 6.56
CA SER A 8 17.45 -5.46 6.52
C SER A 8 16.93 -6.88 6.34
N GLY A 9 15.62 -7.10 6.47
CA GLY A 9 14.95 -8.40 6.34
C GLY A 9 14.79 -9.16 7.65
N ARG A 10 15.00 -8.53 8.80
CA ARG A 10 14.70 -9.14 10.10
C ARG A 10 13.22 -8.99 10.40
N VAL A 11 12.62 -10.06 10.93
CA VAL A 11 11.23 -10.01 11.42
C VAL A 11 11.18 -9.20 12.72
N ILE A 12 10.35 -8.18 12.76
CA ILE A 12 10.23 -7.23 13.89
C ILE A 12 8.83 -7.21 14.52
N ALA A 13 7.82 -7.72 13.81
CA ALA A 13 6.44 -7.76 14.26
C ALA A 13 5.60 -8.73 13.44
N PHE A 14 4.37 -8.95 13.87
CA PHE A 14 3.38 -9.74 13.15
C PHE A 14 2.04 -8.99 13.07
N SER A 15 1.32 -9.19 11.97
CA SER A 15 -0.10 -8.86 11.82
C SER A 15 -0.88 -10.15 11.61
N GLY A 16 -2.02 -10.28 12.26
CA GLY A 16 -2.96 -11.39 12.08
C GLY A 16 -4.29 -10.89 11.54
N ARG A 17 -4.88 -11.59 10.59
CA ARG A 17 -6.27 -11.37 10.20
C ARG A 17 -7.14 -12.47 10.80
N ILE A 18 -8.24 -12.08 11.42
CA ILE A 18 -9.24 -13.01 11.93
C ILE A 18 -9.91 -13.70 10.74
N VAL A 19 -9.90 -15.04 10.73
CA VAL A 19 -10.49 -15.85 9.66
C VAL A 19 -11.97 -16.12 9.94
N THR A 20 -12.33 -16.35 11.21
CA THR A 20 -13.72 -16.52 11.63
C THR A 20 -14.25 -15.17 12.12
N PRO A 21 -15.36 -14.66 11.55
CA PRO A 21 -15.94 -13.40 12.02
C PRO A 21 -16.19 -13.43 13.53
N ASN A 22 -15.77 -12.39 14.22
CA ASN A 22 -16.04 -12.17 15.64
C ASN A 22 -16.41 -10.72 15.82
N ASP A 23 -17.66 -10.45 16.16
CA ASP A 23 -18.22 -9.09 16.28
C ASP A 23 -17.53 -8.23 17.36
N ASN A 24 -16.80 -8.87 18.28
CA ASN A 24 -16.10 -8.19 19.37
C ASN A 24 -14.60 -7.97 19.11
N ALA A 25 -14.07 -8.35 17.96
CA ALA A 25 -12.66 -8.22 17.65
C ALA A 25 -12.42 -7.51 16.30
N GLY A 26 -11.45 -6.59 16.27
CA GLY A 26 -11.06 -5.93 15.02
C GLY A 26 -10.62 -6.92 13.95
N LYS A 27 -10.89 -6.60 12.67
CA LYS A 27 -10.54 -7.43 11.50
C LYS A 27 -9.06 -7.86 11.48
N TYR A 28 -8.18 -7.02 12.02
CA TYR A 28 -6.74 -7.28 12.14
C TYR A 28 -6.27 -7.12 13.58
N VAL A 29 -5.41 -8.02 14.00
CA VAL A 29 -4.65 -7.96 15.26
C VAL A 29 -3.19 -7.76 14.92
N ASN A 30 -2.60 -6.68 15.41
CA ASN A 30 -1.19 -6.35 15.16
C ASN A 30 -0.39 -6.46 16.45
N THR A 31 0.90 -6.79 16.32
CA THR A 31 1.86 -6.61 17.42
C THR A 31 1.79 -5.17 17.90
N GLY A 32 1.73 -4.97 19.21
CA GLY A 32 1.81 -3.65 19.83
C GLY A 32 3.17 -2.98 19.60
N GLU A 33 3.30 -1.73 20.05
CA GLU A 33 4.57 -1.01 20.01
C GLU A 33 5.61 -1.72 20.89
N THR A 34 6.83 -1.89 20.36
CA THR A 34 7.96 -2.52 21.06
C THR A 34 9.24 -1.71 20.82
N PRO A 35 10.35 -1.98 21.53
CA PRO A 35 11.63 -1.32 21.25
C PRO A 35 12.13 -1.48 19.81
N ILE A 36 11.73 -2.55 19.11
CA ILE A 36 12.15 -2.86 17.73
C ILE A 36 11.05 -2.63 16.69
N PHE A 37 9.81 -2.37 17.11
CA PHE A 37 8.69 -2.14 16.20
C PHE A 37 7.85 -0.96 16.65
N ARG A 38 7.80 0.07 15.80
CA ARG A 38 6.86 1.18 15.89
C ARG A 38 6.10 1.26 14.57
N LYS A 39 4.79 1.05 14.62
CA LYS A 39 3.94 0.95 13.41
C LYS A 39 4.12 2.15 12.47
N GLY A 40 4.25 3.35 13.03
CA GLY A 40 4.48 4.58 12.26
C GLY A 40 5.87 4.71 11.63
N GLN A 41 6.80 3.80 11.89
CA GLN A 41 8.17 3.83 11.35
C GLN A 41 8.44 2.71 10.32
N HIS A 42 7.46 1.85 10.08
CA HIS A 42 7.61 0.71 9.19
C HIS A 42 6.52 0.68 8.12
N ILE A 43 6.84 0.09 6.98
CA ILE A 43 5.95 -0.08 5.83
C ILE A 43 5.90 -1.55 5.49
N PHE A 44 4.69 -2.12 5.41
CA PHE A 44 4.51 -3.52 5.07
C PHE A 44 4.94 -3.79 3.63
N GLY A 45 5.70 -4.87 3.44
CA GLY A 45 6.18 -5.29 2.11
C GLY A 45 7.41 -4.55 1.59
N LEU A 46 7.90 -3.49 2.27
CA LEU A 46 9.00 -2.67 1.75
C LEU A 46 10.31 -3.46 1.59
N TYR A 47 10.64 -4.36 2.50
CA TYR A 47 11.84 -5.20 2.35
C TYR A 47 11.80 -6.02 1.07
N GLN A 48 10.67 -6.65 0.79
CA GLN A 48 10.46 -7.45 -0.42
C GLN A 48 10.46 -6.57 -1.68
N ALA A 49 9.80 -5.43 -1.62
CA ALA A 49 9.58 -4.54 -2.76
C ALA A 49 10.78 -3.67 -3.15
N LYS A 50 11.72 -3.39 -2.24
CA LYS A 50 12.79 -2.38 -2.41
C LYS A 50 13.59 -2.51 -3.70
N LYS A 51 13.92 -3.74 -4.12
CA LYS A 51 14.66 -3.98 -5.37
C LYS A 51 13.79 -3.72 -6.60
N ALA A 52 12.52 -4.11 -6.55
CA ALA A 52 11.56 -3.88 -7.63
C ALA A 52 11.21 -2.39 -7.76
N ILE A 53 11.07 -1.67 -6.64
CA ILE A 53 10.90 -0.21 -6.60
C ILE A 53 12.07 0.49 -7.28
N ALA A 54 13.29 0.14 -6.91
CA ALA A 54 14.49 0.74 -7.51
C ALA A 54 14.57 0.50 -9.04
N ARG A 55 14.20 -0.70 -9.51
CA ARG A 55 14.15 -1.03 -10.95
C ARG A 55 13.03 -0.29 -11.69
N ALA A 56 11.86 -0.19 -11.07
CA ALA A 56 10.69 0.45 -11.67
C ALA A 56 10.73 1.99 -11.61
N GLY A 57 11.49 2.55 -10.67
CA GLY A 57 11.54 3.98 -10.39
C GLY A 57 10.31 4.52 -9.63
N PHE A 58 9.38 3.65 -9.24
CA PHE A 58 8.20 4.03 -8.46
C PHE A 58 7.70 2.88 -7.59
N ALA A 59 6.90 3.20 -6.56
CA ALA A 59 6.19 2.24 -5.73
C ALA A 59 4.68 2.31 -5.95
N TYR A 60 4.02 1.17 -6.05
CA TYR A 60 2.57 1.09 -5.80
C TYR A 60 2.31 1.13 -4.30
N LEU A 61 1.29 1.88 -3.90
CA LEU A 61 0.90 2.08 -2.52
C LEU A 61 -0.55 1.65 -2.33
N VAL A 62 -0.76 0.69 -1.44
CA VAL A 62 -2.07 0.14 -1.08
C VAL A 62 -2.32 0.26 0.42
N GLU A 63 -3.57 0.01 0.88
CA GLU A 63 -3.92 0.16 2.28
C GLU A 63 -3.60 -1.08 3.12
N GLY A 64 -3.93 -2.26 2.61
CA GLY A 64 -3.94 -3.50 3.38
C GLY A 64 -2.80 -4.46 3.07
N GLN A 65 -2.52 -5.36 4.02
CA GLN A 65 -1.51 -6.41 3.86
C GLN A 65 -1.93 -7.44 2.78
N PHE A 66 -3.23 -7.76 2.69
CA PHE A 66 -3.72 -8.67 1.65
C PHE A 66 -3.54 -8.11 0.26
N ASP A 67 -3.76 -6.80 0.09
CA ASP A 67 -3.54 -6.13 -1.18
C ASP A 67 -2.09 -6.29 -1.63
N VAL A 68 -1.14 -6.00 -0.72
CA VAL A 68 0.29 -6.20 -0.99
C VAL A 68 0.59 -7.64 -1.41
N ILE A 69 0.10 -8.62 -0.63
CA ILE A 69 0.37 -10.04 -0.86
C ILE A 69 -0.21 -10.50 -2.21
N THR A 70 -1.44 -10.11 -2.51
CA THR A 70 -2.10 -10.49 -3.76
C THR A 70 -1.43 -9.84 -4.97
N LEU A 71 -1.10 -8.56 -4.90
CA LEU A 71 -0.41 -7.89 -5.99
C LEU A 71 0.98 -8.52 -6.24
N HIS A 72 1.75 -8.80 -5.18
CA HIS A 72 3.02 -9.52 -5.31
C HIS A 72 2.85 -10.89 -5.94
N ARG A 73 1.82 -11.65 -5.53
CA ARG A 73 1.53 -12.98 -6.10
C ARG A 73 1.33 -12.94 -7.61
N TYR A 74 0.76 -11.87 -8.14
CA TYR A 74 0.50 -11.68 -9.57
C TYR A 74 1.53 -10.77 -10.26
N GLY A 75 2.76 -10.73 -9.74
CA GLY A 75 3.94 -10.14 -10.39
C GLY A 75 4.11 -8.64 -10.22
N VAL A 76 3.25 -7.95 -9.44
CA VAL A 76 3.43 -6.54 -9.08
C VAL A 76 4.31 -6.45 -7.84
N GLU A 77 5.63 -6.63 -8.03
CA GLU A 77 6.58 -6.75 -6.91
C GLU A 77 6.95 -5.41 -6.23
N ASN A 78 6.70 -4.28 -6.88
CA ASN A 78 7.00 -2.93 -6.36
C ASN A 78 5.84 -2.33 -5.57
N VAL A 79 5.06 -3.16 -4.86
CA VAL A 79 3.92 -2.72 -4.03
C VAL A 79 4.25 -2.77 -2.54
N ILE A 80 3.80 -1.76 -1.81
CA ILE A 80 3.96 -1.58 -0.37
C ILE A 80 2.63 -1.15 0.26
N GLY A 81 2.46 -1.42 1.56
CA GLY A 81 1.20 -1.15 2.27
C GLY A 81 1.35 -0.22 3.46
N GLY A 82 0.42 0.72 3.60
CA GLY A 82 0.39 1.71 4.68
C GLY A 82 -0.18 1.23 6.01
N SER A 83 -0.67 -0.02 6.09
CA SER A 83 -1.24 -0.63 7.31
C SER A 83 -2.47 0.10 7.90
N GLY A 84 -3.30 0.72 7.05
CA GLY A 84 -4.63 1.20 7.42
C GLY A 84 -4.68 2.52 8.22
N THR A 85 -3.61 3.32 8.19
CA THR A 85 -3.56 4.65 8.81
C THR A 85 -2.95 5.67 7.85
N ALA A 86 -3.17 6.97 8.10
CA ALA A 86 -2.45 8.02 7.38
C ALA A 86 -0.94 7.83 7.55
N PHE A 87 -0.19 8.12 6.47
CA PHE A 87 1.27 8.04 6.51
C PHE A 87 1.85 9.01 7.53
N THR A 88 2.85 8.53 8.25
CA THR A 88 3.67 9.37 9.13
C THR A 88 4.86 9.96 8.36
N ASP A 89 5.46 11.01 8.90
CA ASP A 89 6.67 11.60 8.32
C ASP A 89 7.83 10.58 8.23
N ASP A 90 7.95 9.67 9.22
CA ASP A 90 8.97 8.62 9.22
C ASP A 90 8.74 7.62 8.08
N GLN A 91 7.50 7.21 7.83
CA GLN A 91 7.15 6.35 6.70
C GLN A 91 7.42 7.05 5.36
N ILE A 92 7.09 8.33 5.24
CA ILE A 92 7.36 9.12 4.04
C ILE A 92 8.86 9.23 3.79
N ARG A 93 9.67 9.55 4.82
CA ARG A 93 11.13 9.55 4.74
C ARG A 93 11.68 8.19 4.33
N LEU A 94 11.05 7.12 4.79
CA LEU A 94 11.45 5.76 4.43
C LEU A 94 11.17 5.46 2.95
N ILE A 95 10.04 5.89 2.39
CA ILE A 95 9.73 5.79 0.96
C ILE A 95 10.76 6.56 0.12
N LEU A 96 11.08 7.81 0.52
CA LEU A 96 12.01 8.69 -0.18
C LEU A 96 13.41 8.11 -0.32
N ARG A 97 13.81 7.15 0.53
CA ARG A 97 15.09 6.43 0.38
C ARG A 97 15.15 5.54 -0.87
N PHE A 98 14.01 5.18 -1.42
CA PHE A 98 13.91 4.22 -2.53
C PHE A 98 13.31 4.81 -3.80
N THR A 99 12.42 5.80 -3.68
CA THR A 99 11.78 6.44 -4.83
C THR A 99 11.17 7.80 -4.47
N GLN A 100 11.06 8.69 -5.47
CA GLN A 100 10.32 9.95 -5.41
C GLN A 100 9.00 9.87 -6.19
N SER A 101 8.57 8.68 -6.60
CA SER A 101 7.34 8.50 -7.36
C SER A 101 6.50 7.37 -6.77
N VAL A 102 5.22 7.66 -6.51
CA VAL A 102 4.25 6.72 -5.96
C VAL A 102 3.02 6.66 -6.84
N VAL A 103 2.47 5.46 -7.00
CA VAL A 103 1.18 5.21 -7.63
C VAL A 103 0.25 4.63 -6.56
N MET A 104 -0.72 5.42 -6.12
CA MET A 104 -1.69 5.00 -5.12
C MET A 104 -2.79 4.17 -5.77
N ILE A 105 -3.08 3.00 -5.19
CA ILE A 105 -4.23 2.16 -5.53
C ILE A 105 -5.11 2.12 -4.28
N TYR A 106 -6.34 2.57 -4.38
CA TYR A 106 -7.26 2.65 -3.25
C TYR A 106 -8.64 2.11 -3.61
N ASP A 107 -9.39 1.78 -2.56
CA ASP A 107 -10.74 1.29 -2.70
C ASP A 107 -11.64 2.38 -3.32
N ALA A 108 -12.54 1.99 -4.19
CA ALA A 108 -13.43 2.91 -4.91
C ALA A 108 -14.61 3.41 -4.05
N ASP A 109 -14.54 3.26 -2.71
CA ASP A 109 -15.53 3.77 -1.78
C ASP A 109 -15.19 5.16 -1.22
N ASP A 110 -16.16 5.82 -0.57
CA ASP A 110 -15.99 7.18 -0.04
C ASP A 110 -14.93 7.27 1.07
N ALA A 111 -14.75 6.20 1.85
CA ALA A 111 -13.80 6.16 2.96
C ALA A 111 -12.35 6.03 2.43
N GLY A 112 -12.12 5.09 1.52
CA GLY A 112 -10.84 4.92 0.83
C GLY A 112 -10.45 6.18 0.06
N MET A 113 -11.43 6.85 -0.56
CA MET A 113 -11.22 8.10 -1.27
C MET A 113 -10.72 9.23 -0.35
N LYS A 114 -11.36 9.43 0.81
CA LYS A 114 -10.93 10.45 1.78
C LYS A 114 -9.53 10.14 2.33
N ALA A 115 -9.24 8.88 2.61
CA ALA A 115 -7.92 8.44 3.05
C ALA A 115 -6.86 8.67 1.96
N ALA A 116 -7.19 8.39 0.70
CA ALA A 116 -6.31 8.60 -0.45
C ALA A 116 -5.96 10.08 -0.64
N VAL A 117 -6.94 11.00 -0.57
CA VAL A 117 -6.71 12.44 -0.69
C VAL A 117 -5.75 12.92 0.40
N LYS A 118 -6.00 12.55 1.67
CA LYS A 118 -5.14 12.92 2.80
C LYS A 118 -3.71 12.41 2.63
N ASN A 119 -3.55 11.15 2.27
CA ASN A 119 -2.23 10.55 2.03
C ASN A 119 -1.52 11.20 0.85
N CYS A 120 -2.25 11.52 -0.21
CA CYS A 120 -1.71 12.22 -1.37
C CYS A 120 -1.15 13.60 -1.00
N GLU A 121 -1.89 14.38 -0.22
CA GLU A 121 -1.42 15.70 0.24
C GLU A 121 -0.13 15.60 1.04
N LEU A 122 -0.01 14.61 1.93
CA LEU A 122 1.20 14.38 2.72
C LEU A 122 2.40 14.02 1.84
N LEU A 123 2.20 13.12 0.87
CA LEU A 123 3.23 12.71 -0.08
C LEU A 123 3.69 13.87 -0.98
N LEU A 124 2.75 14.65 -1.51
CA LEU A 124 3.05 15.82 -2.35
C LEU A 124 3.81 16.91 -1.57
N LYS A 125 3.42 17.20 -0.31
CA LYS A 125 4.15 18.13 0.57
C LYS A 125 5.58 17.70 0.83
N ALA A 126 5.85 16.40 0.83
CA ALA A 126 7.19 15.84 0.97
C ALA A 126 7.98 15.76 -0.35
N GLY A 127 7.44 16.27 -1.46
CA GLY A 127 8.10 16.29 -2.77
C GLY A 127 7.99 14.97 -3.55
N ILE A 128 7.10 14.06 -3.14
CA ILE A 128 6.85 12.81 -3.87
C ILE A 128 5.85 13.08 -4.99
N SER A 129 6.17 12.66 -6.20
CA SER A 129 5.23 12.66 -7.34
C SER A 129 4.18 11.58 -7.14
N VAL A 130 2.90 11.94 -7.19
CA VAL A 130 1.80 11.01 -6.94
C VAL A 130 0.96 10.83 -8.20
N ARG A 131 0.75 9.57 -8.56
CA ARG A 131 -0.24 9.11 -9.54
C ARG A 131 -1.25 8.23 -8.82
N CYS A 132 -2.38 7.98 -9.45
CA CYS A 132 -3.43 7.17 -8.87
C CYS A 132 -3.96 6.15 -9.86
N VAL A 133 -4.34 5.00 -9.32
CA VAL A 133 -5.14 3.99 -10.00
C VAL A 133 -6.53 4.05 -9.39
N ARG A 134 -7.54 4.27 -10.22
CA ARG A 134 -8.93 4.10 -9.83
C ARG A 134 -9.42 2.75 -10.31
N LEU A 135 -9.63 1.85 -9.37
CA LEU A 135 -10.17 0.53 -9.68
C LEU A 135 -11.64 0.63 -10.16
N PRO A 136 -12.11 -0.34 -10.95
CA PRO A 136 -13.53 -0.44 -11.30
C PRO A 136 -14.39 -0.54 -10.03
N LYS A 137 -15.61 0.02 -10.08
CA LYS A 137 -16.54 0.02 -8.95
C LYS A 137 -16.77 -1.40 -8.40
N GLY A 138 -16.67 -1.54 -7.09
CA GLY A 138 -16.88 -2.81 -6.39
C GLY A 138 -15.63 -3.68 -6.23
N TYR A 139 -14.47 -3.20 -6.69
CA TYR A 139 -13.19 -3.88 -6.50
C TYR A 139 -12.29 -3.13 -5.53
N ASP A 140 -11.64 -3.89 -4.66
CA ASP A 140 -10.44 -3.52 -3.93
C ASP A 140 -9.19 -4.10 -4.62
N PRO A 141 -7.96 -3.73 -4.22
CA PRO A 141 -6.74 -4.24 -4.87
C PRO A 141 -6.61 -5.77 -4.80
N ASP A 142 -7.06 -6.41 -3.70
CA ASP A 142 -7.04 -7.87 -3.53
C ASP A 142 -7.96 -8.57 -4.54
N SER A 143 -9.23 -8.17 -4.61
CA SER A 143 -10.22 -8.78 -5.50
C SER A 143 -9.91 -8.49 -6.98
N TYR A 144 -9.45 -7.28 -7.29
CA TYR A 144 -9.03 -6.93 -8.65
C TYR A 144 -7.80 -7.72 -9.10
N GLY A 145 -6.84 -7.91 -8.19
CA GLY A 145 -5.67 -8.73 -8.45
C GLY A 145 -6.03 -10.18 -8.76
N ARG A 146 -6.96 -10.76 -8.01
CA ARG A 146 -7.48 -12.12 -8.25
C ARG A 146 -8.24 -12.25 -9.56
N LEU A 147 -8.95 -11.20 -9.97
CA LEU A 147 -9.66 -11.16 -11.26
C LEU A 147 -8.68 -11.11 -12.43
N CYS A 148 -7.70 -10.21 -12.38
CA CYS A 148 -6.80 -9.94 -13.49
C CYS A 148 -5.64 -10.92 -13.62
N LYS A 149 -5.22 -11.52 -12.49
CA LYS A 149 -4.13 -12.50 -12.43
C LYS A 149 -2.86 -12.01 -13.16
N GLU A 150 -2.39 -12.75 -14.15
CA GLU A 150 -1.17 -12.48 -14.91
C GLU A 150 -1.24 -11.17 -15.73
N GLU A 151 -2.45 -10.69 -16.05
CA GLU A 151 -2.66 -9.42 -16.77
C GLU A 151 -2.64 -8.19 -15.84
N LEU A 152 -2.60 -8.39 -14.52
CA LEU A 152 -2.75 -7.35 -13.51
C LEU A 152 -1.79 -6.17 -13.74
N LYS A 153 -0.54 -6.46 -13.99
CA LYS A 153 0.49 -5.43 -14.18
C LYS A 153 0.18 -4.49 -15.34
N GLN A 154 -0.24 -5.04 -16.48
CA GLN A 154 -0.64 -4.26 -17.66
C GLN A 154 -1.90 -3.46 -17.38
N LYS A 155 -2.91 -4.08 -16.79
CA LYS A 155 -4.18 -3.40 -16.47
C LYS A 155 -4.00 -2.26 -15.49
N LEU A 156 -3.16 -2.41 -14.45
CA LEU A 156 -2.84 -1.31 -13.54
C LEU A 156 -2.12 -0.16 -14.26
N PHE A 157 -1.21 -0.48 -15.18
CA PHE A 157 -0.53 0.53 -15.98
C PHE A 157 -1.52 1.33 -16.83
N ASP A 158 -2.42 0.64 -17.53
CA ASP A 158 -3.40 1.24 -18.45
C ASP A 158 -4.37 2.21 -17.76
N ILE A 159 -4.74 1.93 -16.49
CA ILE A 159 -5.68 2.75 -15.70
C ILE A 159 -4.99 3.74 -14.75
N THR A 160 -3.65 3.86 -14.82
CA THR A 160 -2.89 4.80 -13.98
C THR A 160 -3.04 6.22 -14.52
N GLU A 161 -3.52 7.13 -13.67
CA GLU A 161 -3.74 8.55 -14.00
C GLU A 161 -2.90 9.46 -13.11
N THR A 162 -2.63 10.69 -13.59
CA THR A 162 -2.04 11.73 -12.72
C THR A 162 -3.07 12.18 -11.67
N PHE A 163 -2.63 12.45 -10.44
CA PHE A 163 -3.52 12.81 -9.34
C PHE A 163 -4.49 13.98 -9.65
N PRO A 164 -4.09 15.08 -10.31
CA PRO A 164 -5.03 16.15 -10.68
C PRO A 164 -6.17 15.70 -11.62
N LYS A 165 -5.93 14.70 -12.47
CA LYS A 165 -6.98 14.13 -13.31
C LYS A 165 -7.91 13.21 -12.54
N ALA A 166 -7.37 12.44 -11.59
CA ALA A 166 -8.13 11.58 -10.72
C ALA A 166 -9.10 12.40 -9.85
N LEU A 167 -8.65 13.54 -9.27
CA LEU A 167 -9.49 14.46 -8.47
C LEU A 167 -10.69 15.02 -9.24
N LYS A 168 -10.54 15.34 -10.54
CA LYS A 168 -11.65 15.91 -11.34
C LYS A 168 -12.78 14.92 -11.62
N ARG A 169 -12.56 13.62 -11.39
CA ARG A 169 -13.54 12.54 -11.60
C ARG A 169 -14.14 12.02 -10.30
N MET A 170 -13.73 12.58 -9.17
CA MET A 170 -14.25 12.37 -7.83
C MET A 170 -15.41 13.31 -7.55
#